data_ca025512b1c8ec5eca4cf70242c873cd
#
_entry.id   ca025512b1c8ec5eca4cf70242c873cd
#
_cell.length_a   1.000
_cell.length_b   1.000
_cell.length_c   1.000
_cell.angle_alpha   90.00
_cell.angle_beta   90.00
_cell.angle_gamma   90.00
#
_symmetry.space_group_name_H-M   'P 1'
#
loop_
_entity.id
_entity.type
_entity.pdbx_description
1 polymer ?
#
loop_
_entity_poly.entity_id
_entity_poly.type
_entity_poly.pdbx_seq_one_letter_code
_entity_poly.pdbx_strand_id
1 'polypeptide(L)'
;MAEDIKSLDDLKSVVSGSAAAVAEAPVRREAQRDSQGLSYATGKRKDAVARVWVKAGSGKFLIRNNKGEYVDYTQYFARPVLQMILRQPFDIAGVAGQYDVMATVSGGGLSGQAGAVKHGISQALQLHEPSLRAALKAAGFLTRDSRVVERKKYGKAKARRSFQFSKR
;
A
#
# COMPACT_ATOMS: atom_id res chain seq x y z
N MET A 1 -17.35 -4.53 -45.54
CA MET A 1 -18.79 -4.55 -45.76
C MET A 1 -19.45 -4.25 -44.43
N ALA A 2 -20.15 -3.14 -44.32
CA ALA A 2 -20.89 -2.77 -43.11
C ALA A 2 -22.26 -3.47 -43.18
N GLU A 3 -22.56 -4.33 -42.22
CA GLU A 3 -23.85 -4.97 -42.08
C GLU A 3 -24.85 -3.97 -41.52
N ASP A 4 -25.92 -3.69 -42.27
CA ASP A 4 -26.99 -2.78 -41.87
C ASP A 4 -27.82 -3.39 -40.74
N ILE A 5 -27.67 -2.87 -39.53
CA ILE A 5 -28.45 -3.24 -38.35
C ILE A 5 -29.88 -2.67 -38.51
N LYS A 6 -30.87 -3.53 -38.79
CA LYS A 6 -32.26 -3.13 -39.11
C LYS A 6 -33.25 -3.31 -37.95
N SER A 7 -32.87 -3.92 -36.82
CA SER A 7 -33.78 -4.11 -35.70
C SER A 7 -33.07 -4.02 -34.31
N LEU A 8 -33.87 -3.75 -33.27
CA LEU A 8 -33.39 -3.75 -31.86
C LEU A 8 -32.94 -5.12 -31.39
N ASP A 9 -33.42 -6.20 -32.00
CA ASP A 9 -33.01 -7.57 -31.65
C ASP A 9 -31.66 -7.92 -32.24
N ASP A 10 -31.29 -7.37 -33.40
CA ASP A 10 -29.96 -7.50 -33.97
C ASP A 10 -28.89 -6.82 -33.09
N LEU A 11 -29.23 -5.66 -32.49
CA LEU A 11 -28.39 -4.99 -31.53
C LEU A 11 -28.17 -5.82 -30.25
N LYS A 12 -29.21 -6.51 -29.75
CA LYS A 12 -29.08 -7.40 -28.60
C LYS A 12 -28.16 -8.59 -28.86
N SER A 13 -28.27 -9.19 -30.06
CA SER A 13 -27.41 -10.33 -30.45
C SER A 13 -25.94 -9.93 -30.60
N VAL A 14 -25.64 -8.75 -31.14
CA VAL A 14 -24.29 -8.20 -31.26
C VAL A 14 -23.70 -7.84 -29.87
N VAL A 15 -24.51 -7.23 -29.00
CA VAL A 15 -24.07 -6.90 -27.61
C VAL A 15 -23.86 -8.14 -26.75
N SER A 16 -24.72 -9.17 -26.86
CA SER A 16 -24.54 -10.43 -26.13
C SER A 16 -23.36 -11.26 -26.64
N GLY A 17 -23.07 -11.20 -27.94
CA GLY A 17 -21.88 -11.84 -28.52
C GLY A 17 -20.57 -11.18 -28.12
N SER A 18 -20.55 -9.84 -27.94
CA SER A 18 -19.35 -9.14 -27.54
C SER A 18 -19.07 -9.23 -26.03
N ALA A 19 -20.11 -9.46 -25.19
CA ALA A 19 -19.93 -9.62 -23.75
C ALA A 19 -19.30 -10.97 -23.35
N ALA A 20 -19.32 -11.99 -24.22
CA ALA A 20 -18.73 -13.29 -23.94
C ALA A 20 -17.23 -13.40 -24.28
N ALA A 21 -16.65 -12.40 -24.93
CA ALA A 21 -15.27 -12.49 -25.46
C ALA A 21 -14.20 -11.74 -24.65
N VAL A 22 -14.52 -11.12 -23.51
CA VAL A 22 -13.55 -10.43 -22.65
C VAL A 22 -13.50 -11.04 -21.26
N ALA A 23 -13.35 -12.35 -21.18
CA ALA A 23 -12.71 -12.97 -20.05
C ALA A 23 -11.20 -12.86 -20.28
N GLU A 24 -10.62 -11.67 -20.03
CA GLU A 24 -9.17 -11.50 -19.99
C GLU A 24 -8.59 -12.55 -19.03
N ALA A 25 -7.80 -13.46 -19.59
CA ALA A 25 -7.07 -14.44 -18.80
C ALA A 25 -6.31 -13.70 -17.68
N PRO A 26 -6.32 -14.17 -16.43
CA PRO A 26 -5.68 -13.46 -15.33
C PRO A 26 -4.21 -13.25 -15.67
N VAL A 27 -3.81 -11.99 -15.81
CA VAL A 27 -2.42 -11.61 -16.13
C VAL A 27 -1.53 -12.26 -15.07
N ARG A 28 -0.91 -13.37 -15.41
CA ARG A 28 0.07 -14.06 -14.55
C ARG A 28 1.27 -13.14 -14.41
N ARG A 29 1.34 -12.49 -13.28
CA ARG A 29 2.51 -11.65 -12.94
C ARG A 29 3.60 -12.58 -12.42
N GLU A 30 4.81 -12.40 -12.96
CA GLU A 30 5.98 -13.12 -12.48
C GLU A 30 6.48 -12.50 -11.17
N ALA A 31 7.07 -13.33 -10.31
CA ALA A 31 7.71 -12.87 -9.08
C ALA A 31 8.98 -12.08 -9.42
N GLN A 32 9.08 -10.88 -8.87
CA GLN A 32 10.26 -10.02 -9.04
C GLN A 32 11.15 -10.14 -7.81
N ARG A 33 12.19 -10.95 -7.92
CA ARG A 33 13.20 -11.15 -6.88
C ARG A 33 14.58 -10.81 -7.44
N ASP A 34 15.39 -10.16 -6.63
CA ASP A 34 16.79 -9.88 -6.94
C ASP A 34 17.64 -11.16 -6.84
N SER A 35 18.89 -11.13 -7.28
CA SER A 35 19.87 -12.24 -7.19
C SER A 35 20.02 -12.81 -5.77
N GLN A 36 19.72 -12.02 -4.75
CA GLN A 36 19.74 -12.41 -3.34
C GLN A 36 18.38 -12.90 -2.81
N GLY A 37 17.36 -13.05 -3.67
CA GLY A 37 16.01 -13.42 -3.29
C GLY A 37 15.22 -12.32 -2.56
N LEU A 38 15.68 -11.06 -2.65
CA LEU A 38 15.01 -9.89 -2.07
C LEU A 38 14.02 -9.30 -3.07
N SER A 39 12.85 -8.91 -2.58
CA SER A 39 11.90 -8.09 -3.34
C SER A 39 11.86 -6.68 -2.76
N TYR A 40 12.10 -5.69 -3.61
CA TYR A 40 12.18 -4.29 -3.23
C TYR A 40 10.91 -3.54 -3.60
N ALA A 41 10.41 -2.71 -2.68
CA ALA A 41 9.35 -1.76 -2.98
C ALA A 41 9.46 -0.47 -2.17
N THR A 42 8.89 0.60 -2.70
CA THR A 42 8.82 1.90 -2.03
C THR A 42 7.39 2.17 -1.56
N GLY A 43 7.23 2.43 -0.26
CA GLY A 43 5.97 2.88 0.31
C GLY A 43 5.98 4.38 0.60
N LYS A 44 4.83 5.02 0.45
CA LYS A 44 4.68 6.48 0.71
C LYS A 44 3.40 6.76 1.47
N ARG A 45 3.47 7.63 2.49
CA ARG A 45 2.28 8.17 3.19
C ARG A 45 2.57 9.55 3.76
N LYS A 46 1.69 10.53 3.51
CA LYS A 46 1.93 11.94 3.84
C LYS A 46 3.28 12.37 3.24
N ASP A 47 4.20 12.89 4.08
CA ASP A 47 5.56 13.28 3.68
C ASP A 47 6.61 12.19 4.02
N ALA A 48 6.16 11.00 4.48
CA ALA A 48 7.05 9.90 4.80
C ALA A 48 7.24 8.98 3.59
N VAL A 49 8.47 8.58 3.37
CA VAL A 49 8.90 7.60 2.36
C VAL A 49 9.60 6.44 3.05
N ALA A 50 9.24 5.22 2.68
CA ALA A 50 9.88 4.00 3.15
C ALA A 50 10.40 3.19 1.97
N ARG A 51 11.64 2.76 2.03
CA ARG A 51 12.23 1.77 1.12
C ARG A 51 12.23 0.44 1.87
N VAL A 52 11.60 -0.57 1.31
CA VAL A 52 11.36 -1.85 1.98
C VAL A 52 11.91 -2.99 1.12
N TRP A 53 12.64 -3.87 1.74
CA TRP A 53 13.13 -5.13 1.17
C TRP A 53 12.51 -6.27 1.97
N VAL A 54 11.94 -7.23 1.26
CA VAL A 54 11.32 -8.43 1.82
C VAL A 54 12.05 -9.65 1.28
N LYS A 55 12.34 -10.59 2.16
CA LYS A 55 12.98 -11.86 1.87
C LYS A 55 12.29 -12.98 2.64
N ALA A 56 12.21 -14.18 2.10
CA ALA A 56 11.80 -15.35 2.88
C ALA A 56 12.77 -15.59 4.05
N GLY A 57 12.24 -15.78 5.26
CA GLY A 57 13.07 -15.86 6.45
C GLY A 57 12.31 -16.23 7.73
N SER A 58 12.77 -15.75 8.86
CA SER A 58 12.31 -16.12 10.21
C SER A 58 11.40 -15.09 10.89
N GLY A 59 11.00 -14.04 10.18
CA GLY A 59 10.13 -12.98 10.72
C GLY A 59 10.90 -11.82 11.37
N LYS A 60 12.18 -11.66 11.09
CA LYS A 60 12.98 -10.52 11.57
C LYS A 60 12.53 -9.25 10.89
N PHE A 61 12.26 -8.19 11.68
CA PHE A 61 11.83 -6.92 11.14
C PHE A 61 12.72 -5.78 11.63
N LEU A 62 13.59 -5.30 10.76
CA LEU A 62 14.60 -4.31 11.06
C LEU A 62 14.32 -2.98 10.35
N ILE A 63 14.48 -1.89 11.05
CA ILE A 63 14.33 -0.53 10.52
C ILE A 63 15.64 0.21 10.67
N ARG A 64 16.12 0.81 9.59
CA ARG A 64 17.31 1.64 9.63
C ARG A 64 16.99 3.00 10.23
N ASN A 65 17.62 3.30 11.36
CA ASN A 65 17.51 4.58 12.05
C ASN A 65 18.28 5.69 11.28
N ASN A 66 18.01 6.95 11.59
CA ASN A 66 18.74 8.12 11.06
C ASN A 66 20.26 8.08 11.34
N LYS A 67 20.68 7.36 12.37
CA LYS A 67 22.10 7.10 12.68
C LYS A 67 22.76 6.05 11.78
N GLY A 68 22.00 5.39 10.91
CA GLY A 68 22.49 4.34 10.02
C GLY A 68 22.44 2.93 10.60
N GLU A 69 22.01 2.77 11.85
CA GLU A 69 21.90 1.50 12.55
C GLU A 69 20.58 0.80 12.26
N TYR A 70 20.60 -0.53 12.22
CA TYR A 70 19.39 -1.35 12.13
C TYR A 70 18.87 -1.67 13.52
N VAL A 71 17.66 -1.23 13.81
CA VAL A 71 16.96 -1.39 15.09
C VAL A 71 15.69 -2.22 14.85
N ASP A 72 15.30 -3.01 15.83
CA ASP A 72 14.03 -3.74 15.77
C ASP A 72 12.85 -2.76 15.66
N TYR A 73 11.83 -3.12 14.84
CA TYR A 73 10.66 -2.27 14.62
C TYR A 73 9.89 -1.94 15.91
N THR A 74 9.95 -2.81 16.93
CA THR A 74 9.31 -2.60 18.24
C THR A 74 9.96 -1.48 19.03
N GLN A 75 11.29 -1.36 18.92
CA GLN A 75 12.05 -0.27 19.55
C GLN A 75 11.87 1.04 18.77
N TYR A 76 11.87 0.98 17.43
CA TYR A 76 11.70 2.16 16.60
C TYR A 76 10.29 2.75 16.71
N PHE A 77 9.28 1.90 16.61
CA PHE A 77 7.87 2.25 16.80
C PHE A 77 7.40 1.84 18.19
N ALA A 78 7.73 2.63 19.21
CA ALA A 78 7.41 2.34 20.60
C ALA A 78 5.90 2.22 20.91
N ARG A 79 5.01 2.76 20.02
CA ARG A 79 3.56 2.71 20.21
C ARG A 79 2.98 1.40 19.68
N PRO A 80 2.29 0.57 20.51
CA PRO A 80 1.73 -0.72 20.09
C PRO A 80 0.80 -0.64 18.87
N VAL A 81 0.02 0.45 18.76
CA VAL A 81 -0.86 0.70 17.60
C VAL A 81 -0.08 0.76 16.28
N LEU A 82 1.12 1.38 16.28
CA LEU A 82 1.94 1.44 15.08
C LEU A 82 2.54 0.08 14.74
N GLN A 83 2.92 -0.70 15.74
CA GLN A 83 3.40 -2.07 15.56
C GLN A 83 2.30 -2.98 14.97
N MET A 84 1.07 -2.84 15.46
CA MET A 84 -0.09 -3.55 14.91
C MET A 84 -0.32 -3.20 13.43
N ILE A 85 -0.24 -1.92 13.07
CA ILE A 85 -0.39 -1.46 11.67
C ILE A 85 0.65 -2.13 10.75
N LEU A 86 1.87 -2.36 11.23
CA LEU A 86 2.94 -2.98 10.46
C LEU A 86 2.76 -4.49 10.26
N ARG A 87 2.08 -5.18 11.19
CA ARG A 87 1.77 -6.61 11.10
C ARG A 87 0.60 -6.91 10.18
N GLN A 88 -0.36 -5.99 10.04
CA GLN A 88 -1.58 -6.18 9.24
C GLN A 88 -1.38 -6.81 7.84
N PRO A 89 -0.39 -6.41 7.01
CA PRO A 89 -0.19 -7.03 5.71
C PRO A 89 0.12 -8.53 5.78
N PHE A 90 0.87 -8.96 6.81
CA PHE A 90 1.25 -10.36 7.00
C PHE A 90 0.06 -11.18 7.53
N ASP A 91 -0.72 -10.60 8.43
CA ASP A 91 -1.90 -11.25 9.02
C ASP A 91 -2.96 -11.52 7.94
N ILE A 92 -3.24 -10.51 7.08
CA ILE A 92 -4.22 -10.65 5.99
C ILE A 92 -3.73 -11.59 4.89
N ALA A 93 -2.44 -11.61 4.63
CA ALA A 93 -1.84 -12.53 3.67
C ALA A 93 -1.68 -13.98 4.24
N GLY A 94 -1.86 -14.19 5.54
CA GLY A 94 -1.67 -15.48 6.20
C GLY A 94 -0.21 -15.94 6.27
N VAL A 95 0.75 -15.02 6.16
CA VAL A 95 2.20 -15.31 6.06
C VAL A 95 3.00 -14.76 7.25
N ALA A 96 2.37 -14.64 8.40
CA ALA A 96 3.01 -14.14 9.61
C ALA A 96 4.26 -14.99 9.98
N GLY A 97 5.39 -14.33 10.20
CA GLY A 97 6.65 -14.98 10.60
C GLY A 97 7.43 -15.68 9.48
N GLN A 98 6.98 -15.64 8.22
CA GLN A 98 7.62 -16.33 7.09
C GLN A 98 8.60 -15.40 6.32
N TYR A 99 8.60 -14.12 6.59
CA TYR A 99 9.38 -13.13 5.86
C TYR A 99 10.22 -12.26 6.78
N ASP A 100 11.46 -12.07 6.41
CA ASP A 100 12.33 -11.05 7.00
C ASP A 100 12.14 -9.73 6.26
N VAL A 101 12.07 -8.63 7.00
CA VAL A 101 11.86 -7.28 6.46
C VAL A 101 12.98 -6.36 6.87
N MET A 102 13.55 -5.67 5.90
CA MET A 102 14.44 -4.54 6.13
C MET A 102 13.81 -3.29 5.56
N ALA A 103 13.74 -2.22 6.36
CA ALA A 103 13.17 -0.96 5.91
C ALA A 103 14.08 0.22 6.23
N THR A 104 14.14 1.18 5.30
CA THR A 104 14.74 2.50 5.56
C THR A 104 13.65 3.54 5.42
N VAL A 105 13.50 4.40 6.41
CA VAL A 105 12.44 5.42 6.46
C VAL A 105 13.02 6.82 6.48
N SER A 106 12.36 7.75 5.81
CA SER A 106 12.74 9.16 5.79
C SER A 106 11.51 10.08 5.73
N GLY A 107 11.66 11.27 6.25
CA GLY A 107 10.61 12.29 6.25
C GLY A 107 9.41 12.02 7.15
N GLY A 108 8.55 13.00 7.30
CA GLY A 108 7.32 12.93 8.09
C GLY A 108 7.55 12.60 9.57
N GLY A 109 6.53 12.05 10.20
CA GLY A 109 6.58 11.58 11.61
C GLY A 109 6.27 10.08 11.71
N LEU A 110 6.46 9.48 12.90
CA LEU A 110 6.32 8.04 13.15
C LEU A 110 5.01 7.43 12.61
N SER A 111 3.88 8.14 12.73
CA SER A 111 2.59 7.67 12.18
C SER A 111 2.57 7.64 10.64
N GLY A 112 3.22 8.61 9.99
CA GLY A 112 3.40 8.61 8.53
C GLY A 112 4.34 7.51 8.09
N GLN A 113 5.45 7.36 8.79
CA GLN A 113 6.47 6.34 8.52
C GLN A 113 5.90 4.92 8.65
N ALA A 114 5.14 4.63 9.73
CA ALA A 114 4.49 3.32 9.88
C ALA A 114 3.52 3.02 8.71
N GLY A 115 2.73 4.01 8.29
CA GLY A 115 1.86 3.84 7.12
C GLY A 115 2.61 3.70 5.80
N ALA A 116 3.75 4.38 5.64
CA ALA A 116 4.62 4.23 4.48
C ALA A 116 5.27 2.83 4.44
N VAL A 117 5.77 2.35 5.59
CA VAL A 117 6.34 0.99 5.71
C VAL A 117 5.26 -0.07 5.42
N LYS A 118 4.03 0.06 5.98
CA LYS A 118 2.92 -0.84 5.67
C LYS A 118 2.66 -0.93 4.15
N HIS A 119 2.57 0.21 3.50
CA HIS A 119 2.37 0.28 2.05
C HIS A 119 3.53 -0.36 1.28
N GLY A 120 4.78 -0.10 1.69
CA GLY A 120 5.98 -0.70 1.10
C GLY A 120 6.03 -2.23 1.26
N ILE A 121 5.71 -2.75 2.45
CA ILE A 121 5.61 -4.19 2.71
C ILE A 121 4.57 -4.84 1.77
N SER A 122 3.37 -4.26 1.66
CA SER A 122 2.31 -4.80 0.81
C SER A 122 2.71 -4.83 -0.66
N GLN A 123 3.42 -3.80 -1.13
CA GLN A 123 3.96 -3.75 -2.48
C GLN A 123 5.09 -4.78 -2.68
N ALA A 124 5.99 -4.96 -1.72
CA ALA A 124 7.08 -5.92 -1.81
C ALA A 124 6.57 -7.37 -1.75
N LEU A 125 5.60 -7.66 -0.90
CA LEU A 125 4.97 -8.99 -0.80
C LEU A 125 4.32 -9.40 -2.13
N GLN A 126 3.58 -8.51 -2.79
CA GLN A 126 2.96 -8.84 -4.10
C GLN A 126 3.99 -9.06 -5.21
N LEU A 127 5.19 -8.44 -5.12
CA LEU A 127 6.29 -8.66 -6.05
C LEU A 127 7.01 -9.97 -5.75
N HIS A 128 7.14 -10.31 -4.47
CA HIS A 128 7.76 -11.55 -4.02
C HIS A 128 6.88 -12.76 -4.34
N GLU A 129 5.59 -12.64 -4.05
CA GLU A 129 4.59 -13.68 -4.26
C GLU A 129 3.29 -13.08 -4.85
N PRO A 130 3.09 -13.18 -6.18
CA PRO A 130 1.94 -12.61 -6.86
C PRO A 130 0.58 -13.17 -6.42
N SER A 131 0.51 -14.37 -5.85
CA SER A 131 -0.71 -14.99 -5.31
C SER A 131 -1.35 -14.15 -4.19
N LEU A 132 -0.53 -13.49 -3.34
CA LEU A 132 -0.97 -12.67 -2.22
C LEU A 132 -1.64 -11.37 -2.63
N ARG A 133 -1.50 -10.99 -3.92
CA ARG A 133 -2.01 -9.72 -4.43
C ARG A 133 -3.52 -9.57 -4.25
N ALA A 134 -4.30 -10.62 -4.47
CA ALA A 134 -5.76 -10.57 -4.37
C ALA A 134 -6.21 -10.17 -2.97
N ALA A 135 -5.68 -10.82 -1.93
CA ALA A 135 -5.97 -10.52 -0.52
C ALA A 135 -5.53 -9.10 -0.13
N LEU A 136 -4.30 -8.70 -0.49
CA LEU A 136 -3.77 -7.37 -0.19
C LEU A 136 -4.52 -6.25 -0.92
N LYS A 137 -5.02 -6.50 -2.13
CA LYS A 137 -5.81 -5.53 -2.91
C LYS A 137 -7.22 -5.38 -2.31
N ALA A 138 -7.87 -6.46 -1.94
CA ALA A 138 -9.19 -6.46 -1.29
C ALA A 138 -9.13 -5.67 0.05
N ALA A 139 -8.07 -5.81 0.83
CA ALA A 139 -7.82 -5.05 2.05
C ALA A 139 -7.43 -3.57 1.83
N GLY A 140 -7.23 -3.14 0.57
CA GLY A 140 -6.86 -1.76 0.22
C GLY A 140 -5.40 -1.38 0.52
N PHE A 141 -4.51 -2.35 0.81
CA PHE A 141 -3.12 -2.07 1.21
C PHE A 141 -2.18 -1.73 0.06
N LEU A 142 -2.58 -2.06 -1.17
CA LEU A 142 -1.81 -1.72 -2.36
C LEU A 142 -2.06 -0.29 -2.86
N THR A 143 -3.10 0.37 -2.33
CA THR A 143 -3.44 1.73 -2.71
C THR A 143 -2.80 2.73 -1.75
N ARG A 144 -2.13 3.74 -2.31
CA ARG A 144 -1.56 4.81 -1.49
C ARG A 144 -2.65 5.66 -0.86
N ASP A 145 -2.58 5.92 0.44
CA ASP A 145 -3.42 6.92 1.13
C ASP A 145 -2.92 8.33 0.76
N SER A 146 -3.70 9.06 -0.04
CA SER A 146 -3.35 10.39 -0.52
C SER A 146 -3.63 11.52 0.48
N ARG A 147 -4.28 11.22 1.61
CA ARG A 147 -4.65 12.24 2.61
C ARG A 147 -3.43 12.90 3.24
N VAL A 148 -3.37 14.23 3.13
CA VAL A 148 -2.33 15.07 3.75
C VAL A 148 -2.98 16.08 4.70
N VAL A 149 -2.17 16.70 5.55
CA VAL A 149 -2.68 17.73 6.48
C VAL A 149 -3.10 18.96 5.70
N GLU A 150 -4.34 19.40 5.92
CA GLU A 150 -4.89 20.58 5.26
C GLU A 150 -4.17 21.85 5.75
N ARG A 151 -3.81 22.73 4.83
CA ARG A 151 -3.10 23.98 5.10
C ARG A 151 -3.94 24.90 6.01
N LYS A 152 -3.31 25.55 6.97
CA LYS A 152 -3.91 26.64 7.75
C LYS A 152 -4.43 27.74 6.81
N LYS A 153 -5.60 28.30 7.08
CA LYS A 153 -6.25 29.35 6.28
C LYS A 153 -6.20 30.70 6.98
N TYR A 154 -6.29 31.79 6.20
CA TYR A 154 -6.39 33.11 6.69
C TYR A 154 -7.60 33.25 7.61
N GLY A 155 -7.61 34.06 8.67
CA GLY A 155 -8.70 34.31 9.61
C GLY A 155 -9.14 33.09 10.42
N LYS A 156 -8.38 31.99 10.41
CA LYS A 156 -8.63 30.73 11.14
C LYS A 156 -7.46 30.41 12.06
N ALA A 157 -7.72 29.78 13.20
CA ALA A 157 -6.68 29.30 14.11
C ALA A 157 -5.92 28.09 13.55
N LYS A 158 -6.61 27.20 12.75
CA LYS A 158 -6.09 26.07 11.98
C LYS A 158 -6.79 26.01 10.61
N ALA A 159 -6.67 24.89 9.90
CA ALA A 159 -7.30 24.71 8.59
C ALA A 159 -8.82 24.98 8.61
N ARG A 160 -9.52 24.50 9.63
CA ARG A 160 -10.98 24.61 9.78
C ARG A 160 -11.41 25.27 11.09
N ARG A 161 -10.53 25.33 12.11
CA ARG A 161 -10.85 25.92 13.42
C ARG A 161 -10.89 27.45 13.29
N SER A 162 -12.02 28.06 13.60
CA SER A 162 -12.19 29.51 13.72
C SER A 162 -11.72 30.01 15.10
N PHE A 163 -11.43 31.30 15.18
CA PHE A 163 -11.24 31.98 16.46
C PHE A 163 -12.58 32.08 17.18
N GLN A 164 -12.52 32.13 18.49
CA GLN A 164 -13.72 32.32 19.29
C GLN A 164 -14.25 33.74 19.07
N PHE A 165 -15.55 33.86 18.83
CA PHE A 165 -16.23 35.16 18.78
C PHE A 165 -16.39 35.67 20.21
N SER A 166 -15.90 36.89 20.47
CA SER A 166 -16.12 37.58 21.74
C SER A 166 -17.16 38.68 21.53
N LYS A 167 -18.33 38.54 22.16
CA LYS A 167 -19.27 39.66 22.34
C LYS A 167 -18.69 40.59 23.41
N ARG A 168 -18.40 41.81 23.07
CA ARG A 168 -18.26 42.95 23.98
C ARG A 168 -19.37 43.89 23.75
#